data_e167a5f1d24a87b331a2f51d135829e1
#
_entry.id   e167a5f1d24a87b331a2f51d135829e1
#
_cell.length_a   1.000
_cell.length_b   1.000
_cell.length_c   1.000
_cell.angle_alpha   90.00
_cell.angle_beta   90.00
_cell.angle_gamma   90.00
#
_symmetry.space_group_name_H-M   'P 1'
#
loop_
_entity.id
_entity.type
_entity.pdbx_description
1 polymer ?
#
loop_
_entity_poly.entity_id
_entity_poly.type
_entity_poly.pdbx_seq_one_letter_code
_entity_poly.pdbx_strand_id
1 'polypeptide(L)'
;MNIYEELQWRGLVNDCTDVPGLLQRAQAGPITLYAGFDPTADSMHVGNLVPLLVLRRFQLCGHHPIALAGGATGSIGDPSGKSAERQLLTPEVIAANIASQKEQLRRWLDFEAGGNPARLMDNADWTAGVSYLGFLRDIGKHFSVNMMVGKESVRARMEDRESGISYTEFSYMLLQAFDFYHLCREFDCELQVGGSDQ
;
A
#
# COMPACT_ATOMS: atom_id res chain seq x y z
N MET A 1 6.52 14.78 22.13
CA MET A 1 5.88 13.52 21.70
C MET A 1 6.37 13.27 20.28
N ASN A 2 6.99 12.13 20.02
CA ASN A 2 7.42 11.77 18.67
C ASN A 2 6.23 11.23 17.86
N ILE A 3 6.41 11.04 16.55
CA ILE A 3 5.31 10.59 15.66
C ILE A 3 4.75 9.23 16.09
N TYR A 4 5.59 8.29 16.52
CA TYR A 4 5.14 6.96 16.95
C TYR A 4 4.29 7.03 18.23
N GLU A 5 4.72 7.79 19.23
CA GLU A 5 3.94 8.02 20.46
C GLU A 5 2.59 8.69 20.16
N GLU A 6 2.55 9.65 19.23
CA GLU A 6 1.29 10.29 18.82
C GLU A 6 0.34 9.28 18.17
N LEU A 7 0.85 8.41 17.29
CA LEU A 7 0.04 7.38 16.66
C LEU A 7 -0.46 6.35 17.68
N GLN A 8 0.39 5.93 18.63
CA GLN A 8 -0.01 5.04 19.71
C GLN A 8 -1.12 5.66 20.58
N TRP A 9 -0.94 6.91 21.01
CA TRP A 9 -1.93 7.61 21.81
C TRP A 9 -3.29 7.72 21.11
N ARG A 10 -3.30 7.78 19.78
CA ARG A 10 -4.53 7.80 18.95
C ARG A 10 -5.11 6.42 18.66
N GLY A 11 -4.46 5.36 19.08
CA GLY A 11 -4.87 3.98 18.74
C GLY A 11 -4.68 3.63 17.27
N LEU A 12 -3.74 4.29 16.57
CA LEU A 12 -3.46 4.09 15.15
C LEU A 12 -2.29 3.13 14.89
N VAL A 13 -1.73 2.51 15.94
CA VAL A 13 -0.68 1.49 15.81
C VAL A 13 -1.25 0.15 16.25
N ASN A 14 -1.36 -0.79 15.31
CA ASN A 14 -1.66 -2.18 15.59
C ASN A 14 -0.37 -2.98 15.77
N ASP A 15 0.58 -2.83 14.85
CA ASP A 15 1.89 -3.50 14.88
C ASP A 15 2.94 -2.61 14.18
N CYS A 16 4.22 -2.91 14.42
CA CYS A 16 5.35 -2.28 13.77
C CYS A 16 6.52 -3.24 13.74
N THR A 17 7.09 -3.48 12.57
CA THR A 17 8.17 -4.46 12.37
C THR A 17 9.45 -4.13 13.13
N ASP A 18 9.78 -2.83 13.30
CA ASP A 18 10.96 -2.36 14.03
C ASP A 18 10.70 -1.00 14.68
N VAL A 19 10.13 -1.00 15.88
CA VAL A 19 9.88 0.24 16.64
C VAL A 19 11.17 1.00 16.98
N PRO A 20 12.23 0.37 17.51
CA PRO A 20 13.48 1.08 17.81
C PRO A 20 14.11 1.72 16.57
N GLY A 21 14.14 1.01 15.45
CA GLY A 21 14.67 1.51 14.18
C GLY A 21 13.84 2.68 13.64
N LEU A 22 12.52 2.60 13.69
CA LEU A 22 11.63 3.70 13.29
C LEU A 22 11.86 4.96 14.15
N LEU A 23 11.96 4.81 15.47
CA LEU A 23 12.20 5.92 16.38
C LEU A 23 13.57 6.58 16.13
N GLN A 24 14.62 5.78 15.98
CA GLN A 24 15.96 6.29 15.66
C GLN A 24 15.97 7.02 14.32
N ARG A 25 15.32 6.43 13.30
CA ARG A 25 15.29 7.02 11.96
C ARG A 25 14.50 8.33 11.92
N ALA A 26 13.35 8.39 12.61
CA ALA A 26 12.54 9.60 12.69
C ALA A 26 13.24 10.76 13.42
N GLN A 27 14.14 10.47 14.37
CA GLN A 27 14.97 11.49 15.02
C GLN A 27 16.10 11.99 14.11
N ALA A 28 16.58 11.18 13.19
CA ALA A 28 17.66 11.54 12.28
C ALA A 28 17.22 12.50 11.15
N GLY A 29 15.91 12.64 10.92
CA GLY A 29 15.37 13.53 9.88
C GLY A 29 14.08 13.05 9.25
N PRO A 30 13.59 13.75 8.21
CA PRO A 30 12.38 13.37 7.50
C PRO A 30 12.45 11.94 6.92
N ILE A 31 11.33 11.23 6.98
CA ILE A 31 11.13 9.90 6.40
C ILE A 31 10.20 10.05 5.19
N THR A 32 10.49 9.35 4.10
CA THR A 32 9.53 9.11 3.02
C THR A 32 8.76 7.83 3.32
N LEU A 33 7.43 7.91 3.28
CA LEU A 33 6.56 6.77 3.58
C LEU A 33 5.40 6.71 2.60
N TYR A 34 4.79 5.52 2.46
CA TYR A 34 3.63 5.38 1.61
C TYR A 34 2.50 4.57 2.24
N ALA A 35 1.29 4.81 1.74
CA ALA A 35 0.14 3.92 1.89
C ALA A 35 -0.50 3.69 0.52
N GLY A 36 -0.90 2.46 0.23
CA GLY A 36 -1.60 2.06 -0.98
C GLY A 36 -3.12 2.20 -0.83
N PHE A 37 -3.78 2.61 -1.92
CA PHE A 37 -5.23 2.75 -2.02
C PHE A 37 -5.69 2.12 -3.33
N ASP A 38 -6.28 0.93 -3.26
CA ASP A 38 -6.84 0.28 -4.43
C ASP A 38 -8.15 0.96 -4.87
N PRO A 39 -8.31 1.30 -6.15
CA PRO A 39 -9.45 2.05 -6.69
C PRO A 39 -10.67 1.14 -6.92
N THR A 40 -11.14 0.49 -5.86
CA THR A 40 -12.27 -0.48 -5.92
C THR A 40 -13.64 0.19 -6.04
N ALA A 41 -13.73 1.49 -5.79
CA ALA A 41 -14.93 2.32 -5.93
C ALA A 41 -14.54 3.77 -6.23
N ASP A 42 -15.51 4.56 -6.65
CA ASP A 42 -15.36 6.00 -6.92
C ASP A 42 -15.18 6.84 -5.64
N SER A 43 -15.40 6.26 -4.47
CA SER A 43 -15.23 6.92 -3.18
C SER A 43 -14.45 6.05 -2.20
N MET A 44 -13.64 6.72 -1.37
CA MET A 44 -12.93 6.11 -0.26
C MET A 44 -13.91 5.82 0.88
N HIS A 45 -13.79 4.65 1.49
CA HIS A 45 -14.58 4.28 2.66
C HIS A 45 -13.83 4.59 3.98
N VAL A 46 -14.51 4.44 5.11
CA VAL A 46 -13.94 4.73 6.43
C VAL A 46 -12.65 3.95 6.74
N GLY A 47 -12.50 2.74 6.21
CA GLY A 47 -11.27 1.95 6.35
C GLY A 47 -10.06 2.60 5.67
N ASN A 48 -10.24 3.28 4.53
CA ASN A 48 -9.18 4.03 3.88
C ASN A 48 -8.78 5.29 4.65
N LEU A 49 -9.68 5.83 5.48
CA LEU A 49 -9.39 7.02 6.27
C LEU A 49 -8.29 6.78 7.32
N VAL A 50 -8.19 5.57 7.86
CA VAL A 50 -7.18 5.25 8.89
C VAL A 50 -5.76 5.41 8.34
N PRO A 51 -5.31 4.71 7.27
CA PRO A 51 -3.98 4.91 6.71
C PRO A 51 -3.78 6.33 6.17
N LEU A 52 -4.83 6.97 5.65
CA LEU A 52 -4.76 8.36 5.19
C LEU A 52 -4.47 9.32 6.35
N LEU A 53 -5.11 9.15 7.50
CA LEU A 53 -4.82 9.94 8.71
C LEU A 53 -3.41 9.69 9.23
N VAL A 54 -2.88 8.47 9.12
CA VAL A 54 -1.47 8.19 9.43
C VAL A 54 -0.55 8.97 8.52
N LEU A 55 -0.74 8.94 7.20
CA LEU A 55 0.03 9.76 6.24
C LEU A 55 -0.05 11.25 6.59
N ARG A 56 -1.25 11.75 6.91
CA ARG A 56 -1.44 13.14 7.31
C ARG A 56 -0.65 13.49 8.58
N ARG A 57 -0.61 12.61 9.59
CA ARG A 57 0.15 12.83 10.82
C ARG A 57 1.65 12.89 10.55
N PHE A 58 2.17 11.99 9.74
CA PHE A 58 3.56 12.05 9.29
C PHE A 58 3.86 13.35 8.54
N GLN A 59 2.98 13.80 7.64
CA GLN A 59 3.15 15.06 6.94
C GLN A 59 3.21 16.26 7.90
N LEU A 60 2.32 16.32 8.89
CA LEU A 60 2.30 17.39 9.90
C LEU A 60 3.55 17.40 10.78
N CYS A 61 4.24 16.27 10.88
CA CYS A 61 5.54 16.15 11.59
C CYS A 61 6.75 16.38 10.66
N GLY A 62 6.56 16.85 9.43
CA GLY A 62 7.64 17.19 8.50
C GLY A 62 8.15 16.04 7.65
N HIS A 63 7.47 14.87 7.64
CA HIS A 63 7.82 13.73 6.80
C HIS A 63 7.17 13.81 5.41
N HIS A 64 7.62 12.99 4.46
CA HIS A 64 7.22 13.02 3.05
C HIS A 64 6.23 11.87 2.71
N PRO A 65 4.91 12.09 2.77
CA PRO A 65 3.96 11.04 2.49
C PRO A 65 3.73 10.84 0.99
N ILE A 66 3.60 9.58 0.59
CA ILE A 66 3.17 9.15 -0.73
C ILE A 66 1.81 8.46 -0.58
N ALA A 67 0.80 8.95 -1.27
CA ALA A 67 -0.45 8.23 -1.50
C ALA A 67 -0.30 7.46 -2.82
N LEU A 68 -0.29 6.13 -2.76
CA LEU A 68 -0.11 5.27 -3.92
C LEU A 68 -1.47 4.77 -4.41
N ALA A 69 -1.87 5.19 -5.61
CA ALA A 69 -3.03 4.63 -6.28
C ALA A 69 -2.67 3.25 -6.87
N GLY A 70 -3.54 2.28 -6.64
CA GLY A 70 -3.37 0.92 -7.14
C GLY A 70 -3.92 0.75 -8.56
N GLY A 71 -3.43 1.50 -9.56
CA GLY A 71 -3.88 1.34 -10.96
C GLY A 71 -3.61 -0.04 -11.54
N ALA A 72 -2.43 -0.60 -11.26
CA ALA A 72 -2.12 -1.97 -11.64
C ALA A 72 -2.71 -2.99 -10.65
N THR A 73 -2.50 -2.82 -9.35
CA THR A 73 -2.96 -3.76 -8.31
C THR A 73 -4.48 -3.82 -8.22
N GLY A 74 -5.20 -2.72 -8.48
CA GLY A 74 -6.66 -2.68 -8.53
C GLY A 74 -7.26 -3.53 -9.65
N SER A 75 -6.51 -3.83 -10.71
CA SER A 75 -6.93 -4.75 -11.77
C SER A 75 -6.81 -6.24 -11.36
N ILE A 76 -6.06 -6.53 -10.32
CA ILE A 76 -5.84 -7.87 -9.76
C ILE A 76 -6.74 -8.12 -8.55
N GLY A 77 -6.79 -7.17 -7.63
CA GLY A 77 -7.57 -7.22 -6.41
C GLY A 77 -6.81 -7.83 -5.23
N ASP A 78 -6.76 -7.07 -4.13
CA ASP A 78 -6.16 -7.51 -2.86
C ASP A 78 -7.04 -8.59 -2.20
N PRO A 79 -6.50 -9.80 -1.91
CA PRO A 79 -7.24 -10.86 -1.23
C PRO A 79 -7.44 -10.61 0.27
N SER A 80 -6.70 -9.65 0.88
CA SER A 80 -6.70 -9.42 2.32
C SER A 80 -8.11 -9.08 2.84
N GLY A 81 -8.51 -9.72 3.94
CA GLY A 81 -9.80 -9.50 4.60
C GLY A 81 -11.03 -9.93 3.78
N LYS A 82 -10.87 -10.75 2.74
CA LYS A 82 -11.96 -11.22 1.89
C LYS A 82 -12.11 -12.74 1.90
N SER A 83 -13.34 -13.21 1.87
CA SER A 83 -13.69 -14.63 1.78
C SER A 83 -13.93 -15.10 0.34
N ALA A 84 -14.12 -14.20 -0.60
CA ALA A 84 -14.38 -14.51 -2.01
C ALA A 84 -13.48 -13.69 -2.95
N GLU A 85 -13.21 -14.21 -4.14
CA GLU A 85 -12.46 -13.52 -5.18
C GLU A 85 -13.15 -12.21 -5.58
N ARG A 86 -12.35 -11.16 -5.79
CA ARG A 86 -12.89 -9.86 -6.23
C ARG A 86 -13.31 -9.91 -7.69
N GLN A 87 -14.41 -9.23 -7.99
CA GLN A 87 -14.77 -8.96 -9.38
C GLN A 87 -13.74 -8.00 -9.99
N LEU A 88 -13.13 -8.40 -11.09
CA LEU A 88 -12.16 -7.58 -11.80
C LEU A 88 -12.86 -6.38 -12.46
N LEU A 89 -12.31 -5.19 -12.23
CA LEU A 89 -12.78 -3.95 -12.83
C LEU A 89 -12.12 -3.72 -14.20
N THR A 90 -12.81 -3.02 -15.09
CA THR A 90 -12.22 -2.62 -16.38
C THR A 90 -11.23 -1.46 -16.17
N PRO A 91 -10.22 -1.30 -17.06
CA PRO A 91 -9.27 -0.19 -16.99
C PRO A 91 -9.94 1.20 -16.92
N GLU A 92 -11.05 1.38 -17.64
CA GLU A 92 -11.79 2.63 -17.66
C GLU A 92 -12.43 2.95 -16.29
N VAL A 93 -13.00 1.93 -15.65
CA VAL A 93 -13.58 2.07 -14.30
C VAL A 93 -12.47 2.35 -13.28
N ILE A 94 -11.34 1.66 -13.37
CA ILE A 94 -10.18 1.90 -12.51
C ILE A 94 -9.69 3.35 -12.66
N ALA A 95 -9.51 3.83 -13.89
CA ALA A 95 -9.08 5.19 -14.15
C ALA A 95 -10.07 6.24 -13.60
N ALA A 96 -11.37 6.02 -13.76
CA ALA A 96 -12.40 6.90 -13.20
C ALA A 96 -12.39 6.92 -11.67
N ASN A 97 -12.25 5.76 -11.05
CA ASN A 97 -12.16 5.64 -9.59
C ASN A 97 -10.90 6.34 -9.05
N ILE A 98 -9.73 6.17 -9.70
CA ILE A 98 -8.50 6.87 -9.35
C ILE A 98 -8.70 8.39 -9.42
N ALA A 99 -9.29 8.90 -10.49
CA ALA A 99 -9.55 10.33 -10.64
C ALA A 99 -10.42 10.88 -9.51
N SER A 100 -11.47 10.13 -9.14
CA SER A 100 -12.36 10.51 -8.03
C SER A 100 -11.67 10.45 -6.67
N GLN A 101 -10.87 9.42 -6.40
CA GLN A 101 -10.10 9.28 -5.15
C GLN A 101 -9.03 10.37 -5.01
N LYS A 102 -8.39 10.78 -6.11
CA LYS A 102 -7.44 11.92 -6.13
C LYS A 102 -8.02 13.19 -5.52
N GLU A 103 -9.24 13.54 -5.88
CA GLU A 103 -9.92 14.73 -5.34
C GLU A 103 -10.23 14.58 -3.84
N GLN A 104 -10.49 13.37 -3.38
CA GLN A 104 -10.72 13.11 -1.95
C GLN A 104 -9.42 13.19 -1.15
N LEU A 105 -8.32 12.64 -1.66
CA LEU A 105 -6.98 12.69 -1.05
C LEU A 105 -6.50 14.13 -0.85
N ARG A 106 -6.78 15.04 -1.80
CA ARG A 106 -6.41 16.45 -1.71
C ARG A 106 -7.04 17.20 -0.55
N ARG A 107 -8.12 16.69 0.02
CA ARG A 107 -8.75 17.28 1.21
C ARG A 107 -7.98 16.98 2.52
N TRP A 108 -7.16 15.97 2.50
CA TRP A 108 -6.47 15.46 3.69
C TRP A 108 -4.97 15.67 3.66
N LEU A 109 -4.36 15.56 2.48
CA LEU A 109 -2.92 15.72 2.28
C LEU A 109 -2.66 17.04 1.54
N ASP A 110 -1.59 17.71 1.95
CA ASP A 110 -1.13 18.93 1.30
C ASP A 110 -0.09 18.59 0.23
N PHE A 111 -0.47 18.73 -1.02
CA PHE A 111 0.38 18.46 -2.19
C PHE A 111 1.23 19.67 -2.60
N GLU A 112 1.04 20.82 -1.96
CA GLU A 112 1.74 22.08 -2.25
C GLU A 112 2.57 22.59 -1.08
N ALA A 113 2.67 21.83 0.01
CA ALA A 113 3.46 22.19 1.18
C ALA A 113 4.92 22.51 0.80
N GLY A 114 5.43 23.67 1.21
CA GLY A 114 6.71 24.20 0.75
C GLY A 114 7.95 23.39 1.16
N GLY A 115 7.84 22.49 2.14
CA GLY A 115 8.98 21.69 2.63
C GLY A 115 8.81 20.18 2.45
N ASN A 116 7.58 19.69 2.54
CA ASN A 116 7.24 18.26 2.49
C ASN A 116 5.89 18.01 1.82
N PRO A 117 5.77 18.37 0.54
CA PRO A 117 4.53 18.11 -0.19
C PRO A 117 4.25 16.61 -0.24
N ALA A 118 2.98 16.25 -0.10
CA ALA A 118 2.55 14.89 -0.38
C ALA A 118 2.74 14.57 -1.86
N ARG A 119 2.96 13.30 -2.18
CA ARG A 119 2.98 12.83 -3.58
C ARG A 119 1.81 11.91 -3.80
N LEU A 120 1.21 12.02 -4.98
CA LEU A 120 0.24 11.05 -5.47
C LEU A 120 0.87 10.32 -6.64
N MET A 121 0.97 9.02 -6.54
CA MET A 121 1.59 8.15 -7.53
C MET A 121 0.64 7.03 -7.93
N ASP A 122 0.84 6.45 -9.10
CA ASP A 122 0.06 5.33 -9.59
C ASP A 122 1.02 4.17 -9.91
N ASN A 123 0.81 3.00 -9.32
CA ASN A 123 1.69 1.86 -9.56
C ASN A 123 1.59 1.28 -10.99
N ALA A 124 0.59 1.68 -11.78
CA ALA A 124 0.53 1.37 -13.19
C ALA A 124 1.70 1.98 -13.98
N ASP A 125 2.25 3.13 -13.52
CA ASP A 125 3.33 3.84 -14.21
C ASP A 125 4.61 3.00 -14.33
N TRP A 126 4.90 2.13 -13.36
CA TRP A 126 6.08 1.24 -13.40
C TRP A 126 5.75 -0.22 -13.62
N THR A 127 4.53 -0.65 -13.32
CA THR A 127 4.16 -2.07 -13.44
C THR A 127 3.75 -2.43 -14.87
N ALA A 128 3.05 -1.54 -15.59
CA ALA A 128 2.52 -1.81 -16.91
C ALA A 128 3.60 -2.14 -17.97
N GLY A 129 4.82 -1.62 -17.79
CA GLY A 129 5.95 -1.86 -18.68
C GLY A 129 6.71 -3.18 -18.42
N VAL A 130 6.40 -3.89 -17.34
CA VAL A 130 7.15 -5.09 -16.93
C VAL A 130 6.56 -6.33 -17.58
N SER A 131 7.37 -7.04 -18.37
CA SER A 131 6.92 -8.32 -18.96
C SER A 131 6.77 -9.39 -17.87
N TYR A 132 5.82 -10.33 -18.09
CA TYR A 132 5.59 -11.42 -17.15
C TYR A 132 6.87 -12.24 -16.86
N LEU A 133 7.65 -12.58 -17.90
CA LEU A 133 8.90 -13.32 -17.72
C LEU A 133 9.97 -12.48 -16.99
N GLY A 134 10.04 -11.18 -17.27
CA GLY A 134 10.91 -10.25 -16.54
C GLY A 134 10.56 -10.19 -15.08
N PHE A 135 9.27 -10.07 -14.75
CA PHE A 135 8.77 -10.04 -13.38
C PHE A 135 9.13 -11.33 -12.61
N LEU A 136 8.89 -12.50 -13.21
CA LEU A 136 9.25 -13.77 -12.58
C LEU A 136 10.76 -13.90 -12.33
N ARG A 137 11.58 -13.52 -13.33
CA ARG A 137 13.04 -13.61 -13.23
C ARG A 137 13.64 -12.65 -12.22
N ASP A 138 13.18 -11.41 -12.19
CA ASP A 138 13.85 -10.34 -11.46
C ASP A 138 13.23 -10.08 -10.09
N ILE A 139 11.93 -10.33 -9.93
CA ILE A 139 11.19 -10.15 -8.69
C ILE A 139 10.79 -11.50 -8.07
N GLY A 140 10.10 -12.35 -8.82
CA GLY A 140 9.56 -13.63 -8.31
C GLY A 140 10.59 -14.52 -7.65
N LYS A 141 11.82 -14.55 -8.16
CA LYS A 141 12.92 -15.37 -7.61
C LYS A 141 13.27 -15.06 -6.15
N HIS A 142 12.91 -13.88 -5.64
CA HIS A 142 13.20 -13.47 -4.27
C HIS A 142 12.12 -13.90 -3.27
N PHE A 143 11.03 -14.51 -3.75
CA PHE A 143 9.91 -14.93 -2.92
C PHE A 143 9.81 -16.44 -2.84
N SER A 144 9.88 -16.98 -1.62
CA SER A 144 9.61 -18.39 -1.38
C SER A 144 8.12 -18.66 -1.31
N VAL A 145 7.64 -19.61 -2.09
CA VAL A 145 6.23 -20.05 -2.04
C VAL A 145 5.84 -20.51 -0.63
N ASN A 146 6.74 -21.19 0.09
CA ASN A 146 6.48 -21.62 1.47
C ASN A 146 6.22 -20.43 2.40
N MET A 147 6.96 -19.34 2.24
CA MET A 147 6.74 -18.11 3.00
C MET A 147 5.40 -17.45 2.62
N MET A 148 5.09 -17.42 1.34
CA MET A 148 3.83 -16.83 0.82
C MET A 148 2.61 -17.59 1.34
N VAL A 149 2.64 -18.93 1.29
CA VAL A 149 1.56 -19.80 1.82
C VAL A 149 1.42 -19.68 3.35
N GLY A 150 2.51 -19.37 4.06
CA GLY A 150 2.49 -19.16 5.50
C GLY A 150 1.78 -17.89 5.97
N LYS A 151 1.51 -16.93 5.06
CA LYS A 151 0.76 -15.72 5.40
C LYS A 151 -0.69 -16.05 5.76
N GLU A 152 -1.20 -15.42 6.85
CA GLU A 152 -2.55 -15.69 7.36
C GLU A 152 -3.65 -15.51 6.32
N SER A 153 -3.57 -14.42 5.54
CA SER A 153 -4.54 -14.11 4.48
C SER A 153 -4.57 -15.16 3.37
N VAL A 154 -3.42 -15.76 3.03
CA VAL A 154 -3.32 -16.83 2.03
C VAL A 154 -3.79 -18.16 2.61
N ARG A 155 -3.32 -18.48 3.83
CA ARG A 155 -3.66 -19.74 4.49
C ARG A 155 -5.18 -19.87 4.71
N ALA A 156 -5.82 -18.82 5.21
CA ALA A 156 -7.28 -18.81 5.41
C ALA A 156 -8.06 -19.10 4.12
N ARG A 157 -7.60 -18.55 2.98
CA ARG A 157 -8.19 -18.79 1.66
C ARG A 157 -7.90 -20.19 1.11
N MET A 158 -6.71 -20.75 1.38
CA MET A 158 -6.37 -22.13 0.95
C MET A 158 -7.13 -23.20 1.75
N GLU A 159 -7.46 -22.92 3.00
CA GLU A 159 -8.26 -23.82 3.85
C GLU A 159 -9.75 -23.78 3.51
N ASP A 160 -10.20 -22.74 2.81
CA ASP A 160 -11.56 -22.66 2.27
C ASP A 160 -11.72 -23.64 1.11
N ARG A 161 -12.46 -24.71 1.35
CA ARG A 161 -12.66 -25.82 0.37
C ARG A 161 -13.59 -25.45 -0.77
N GLU A 162 -14.37 -24.37 -0.64
CA GLU A 162 -15.36 -24.01 -1.66
C GLU A 162 -14.77 -23.05 -2.73
N SER A 163 -13.98 -22.08 -2.32
CA SER A 163 -13.47 -21.04 -3.26
C SER A 163 -11.97 -21.10 -3.51
N GLY A 164 -11.17 -21.50 -2.50
CA GLY A 164 -9.71 -21.49 -2.61
C GLY A 164 -9.13 -20.07 -2.86
N ILE A 165 -7.91 -20.00 -3.39
CA ILE A 165 -7.26 -18.76 -3.83
C ILE A 165 -6.79 -18.91 -5.28
N SER A 166 -7.11 -17.95 -6.15
CA SER A 166 -6.62 -17.97 -7.52
C SER A 166 -5.14 -17.58 -7.58
N TYR A 167 -4.44 -17.99 -8.65
CA TYR A 167 -3.05 -17.56 -8.86
C TYR A 167 -2.94 -16.04 -8.97
N THR A 168 -3.95 -15.38 -9.51
CA THR A 168 -4.04 -13.92 -9.62
C THR A 168 -3.99 -13.28 -8.23
N GLU A 169 -4.88 -13.67 -7.33
CA GLU A 169 -4.89 -13.18 -5.94
C GLU A 169 -3.62 -13.57 -5.18
N PHE A 170 -3.12 -14.80 -5.36
CA PHE A 170 -1.89 -15.26 -4.72
C PHE A 170 -0.68 -14.42 -5.12
N SER A 171 -0.62 -13.96 -6.37
CA SER A 171 0.48 -13.13 -6.87
C SER A 171 0.41 -11.67 -6.42
N TYR A 172 -0.70 -11.19 -5.85
CA TYR A 172 -0.88 -9.81 -5.42
C TYR A 172 0.25 -9.33 -4.49
N MET A 173 0.66 -10.17 -3.53
CA MET A 173 1.73 -9.81 -2.58
C MET A 173 3.08 -9.52 -3.25
N LEU A 174 3.36 -10.13 -4.41
CA LEU A 174 4.57 -9.82 -5.17
C LEU A 174 4.48 -8.44 -5.83
N LEU A 175 3.30 -8.05 -6.28
CA LEU A 175 3.06 -6.71 -6.85
C LEU A 175 3.22 -5.63 -5.78
N GLN A 176 2.64 -5.83 -4.60
CA GLN A 176 2.79 -4.90 -3.48
C GLN A 176 4.26 -4.78 -3.03
N ALA A 177 4.99 -5.89 -2.96
CA ALA A 177 6.41 -5.85 -2.65
C ALA A 177 7.23 -5.18 -3.74
N PHE A 178 6.86 -5.33 -5.01
CA PHE A 178 7.48 -4.61 -6.12
C PHE A 178 7.24 -3.11 -6.04
N ASP A 179 6.05 -2.68 -5.65
CA ASP A 179 5.74 -1.28 -5.39
C ASP A 179 6.67 -0.70 -4.33
N PHE A 180 6.82 -1.38 -3.18
CA PHE A 180 7.72 -0.90 -2.13
C PHE A 180 9.18 -0.86 -2.61
N TYR A 181 9.64 -1.89 -3.32
CA TYR A 181 10.98 -1.90 -3.91
C TYR A 181 11.20 -0.72 -4.86
N HIS A 182 10.25 -0.44 -5.76
CA HIS A 182 10.31 0.69 -6.69
C HIS A 182 10.35 2.03 -5.93
N LEU A 183 9.44 2.23 -4.98
CA LEU A 183 9.38 3.44 -4.17
C LEU A 183 10.65 3.65 -3.33
N CYS A 184 11.23 2.57 -2.81
CA CYS A 184 12.50 2.63 -2.08
C CYS A 184 13.64 3.07 -2.99
N ARG A 185 13.74 2.51 -4.20
CA ARG A 185 14.85 2.77 -5.12
C ARG A 185 14.79 4.14 -5.77
N GLU A 186 13.60 4.59 -6.15
CA GLU A 186 13.41 5.79 -6.97
C GLU A 186 13.01 7.03 -6.13
N PHE A 187 12.48 6.83 -4.93
CA PHE A 187 11.91 7.89 -4.10
C PHE A 187 12.38 7.86 -2.64
N ASP A 188 13.40 7.06 -2.31
CA ASP A 188 13.94 6.90 -0.96
C ASP A 188 12.84 6.58 0.08
N CYS A 189 11.82 5.80 -0.32
CA CYS A 189 10.74 5.40 0.56
C CYS A 189 11.21 4.31 1.54
N GLU A 190 11.10 4.59 2.84
CA GLU A 190 11.66 3.75 3.89
C GLU A 190 10.59 3.06 4.73
N LEU A 191 9.34 3.52 4.66
CA LEU A 191 8.25 3.02 5.50
C LEU A 191 6.98 2.78 4.70
N GLN A 192 6.39 1.60 4.88
CA GLN A 192 5.04 1.29 4.43
C GLN A 192 4.09 1.36 5.63
N VAL A 193 2.92 1.95 5.41
CA VAL A 193 1.81 1.92 6.38
C VAL A 193 0.55 1.38 5.69
N GLY A 194 -0.26 0.67 6.44
CA GLY A 194 -1.48 0.03 5.93
C GLY A 194 -2.48 -0.26 7.03
N GLY A 195 -3.58 -0.91 6.70
CA GLY A 195 -4.50 -1.49 7.67
C GLY A 195 -3.90 -2.70 8.39
N SER A 196 -4.54 -3.15 9.46
CA SER A 196 -4.10 -4.33 10.23
C SER A 196 -4.23 -5.66 9.47
N ASP A 197 -4.83 -5.63 8.30
CA ASP A 197 -5.01 -6.74 7.36
C ASP A 197 -3.86 -6.88 6.34
N GLN A 198 -2.89 -5.96 6.36
CA GLN A 198 -1.78 -5.90 5.39
C GLN A 198 -0.53 -6.71 5.78
#